data_342f0f99711e1f6c5a0eef57fae5f0cc
#
_entry.id   342f0f99711e1f6c5a0eef57fae5f0cc
#
_cell.length_a   1.000
_cell.length_b   1.000
_cell.length_c   1.000
_cell.angle_alpha   90.00
_cell.angle_beta   90.00
_cell.angle_gamma   90.00
#
_symmetry.space_group_name_H-M   'P 1'
#
loop_
_entity.id
_entity.type
_entity.pdbx_description
1 polymer ?
#
loop_
_entity_poly.entity_id
_entity_poly.type
_entity_poly.pdbx_seq_one_letter_code
_entity_poly.pdbx_strand_id
1 'polypeptide(L)'
;MNLYYSRICRKLGLAKTTVWGIAYRKATNFDGILTNKRKEEPFEILPNTDEFWFADPLLFEDNGKIWLFVEAYNYATHKGELGVFDVIDKTPQNFRIIIATPTHMSYPFVYKYNGEYYMIPETGAAKEI
;
A
#
# COMPACT_ATOMS: atom_id res chain seq x y z
N MET A 1 5.98 24.77 11.30
CA MET A 1 6.97 24.03 12.13
C MET A 1 8.30 24.00 11.39
N ASN A 2 9.37 24.52 11.99
CA ASN A 2 10.64 24.78 11.29
C ASN A 2 11.34 23.46 10.92
N LEU A 3 11.78 23.33 9.65
CA LEU A 3 12.46 22.12 9.13
C LEU A 3 13.66 21.66 9.96
N TYR A 4 14.31 22.60 10.62
CA TYR A 4 15.48 22.34 11.49
C TYR A 4 15.06 21.62 12.79
N TYR A 5 13.92 21.97 13.37
CA TYR A 5 13.39 21.35 14.58
C TYR A 5 12.98 19.89 14.32
N SER A 6 12.38 19.61 13.17
CA SER A 6 11.98 18.24 12.79
C SER A 6 13.18 17.31 12.58
N ARG A 7 14.31 17.81 12.07
CA ARG A 7 15.55 17.04 11.91
C ARG A 7 16.22 16.70 13.23
N ILE A 8 16.23 17.62 14.19
CA ILE A 8 16.80 17.40 15.52
C ILE A 8 15.94 16.39 16.30
N CYS A 9 14.61 16.56 16.32
CA CYS A 9 13.70 15.64 16.98
C CYS A 9 13.80 14.21 16.42
N ARG A 10 14.00 14.06 15.11
CA ARG A 10 14.19 12.75 14.46
C ARG A 10 15.53 12.11 14.87
N LYS A 11 16.63 12.89 14.94
CA LYS A 11 17.94 12.40 15.41
C LYS A 11 17.95 11.99 16.88
N LEU A 12 17.12 12.59 17.71
CA LEU A 12 16.99 12.28 19.13
C LEU A 12 15.93 11.23 19.46
N GLY A 13 15.30 10.62 18.43
CA GLY A 13 14.21 9.65 18.63
C GLY A 13 12.93 10.25 19.23
N LEU A 14 12.80 11.58 19.24
CA LEU A 14 11.66 12.31 19.81
C LEU A 14 10.56 12.61 18.77
N ALA A 15 10.85 12.41 17.48
CA ALA A 15 9.84 12.58 16.44
C ALA A 15 9.02 11.30 16.32
N LYS A 16 7.71 11.38 16.46
CA LYS A 16 6.80 10.31 16.08
C LYS A 16 7.00 10.04 14.59
N THR A 17 7.45 8.85 14.24
CA THR A 17 7.43 8.37 12.85
C THR A 17 5.97 8.24 12.44
N THR A 18 5.60 8.84 11.32
CA THR A 18 4.29 8.60 10.72
C THR A 18 4.26 7.15 10.25
N VAL A 19 3.30 6.39 10.76
CA VAL A 19 3.05 5.02 10.34
C VAL A 19 1.72 5.02 9.60
N TRP A 20 1.72 4.53 8.38
CA TRP A 20 0.51 4.35 7.60
C TRP A 20 -0.08 2.96 7.83
N GLY A 21 -1.33 2.79 7.45
CA GLY A 21 -2.02 1.51 7.49
C GLY A 21 -3.15 1.48 6.49
N ILE A 22 -3.52 0.29 6.06
CA ILE A 22 -4.61 0.04 5.12
C ILE A 22 -5.81 -0.46 5.91
N ALA A 23 -6.97 0.11 5.60
CA ALA A 23 -8.25 -0.41 6.06
C ALA A 23 -9.09 -0.83 4.86
N TYR A 24 -9.77 -1.96 4.97
CA TYR A 24 -10.63 -2.49 3.92
C TYR A 24 -11.99 -2.91 4.49
N ARG A 25 -12.99 -3.01 3.64
CA ARG A 25 -14.30 -3.55 3.98
C ARG A 25 -14.90 -4.28 2.80
N LYS A 26 -15.78 -5.23 3.08
CA LYS A 26 -16.52 -5.94 2.04
C LYS A 26 -17.59 -5.01 1.46
N ALA A 27 -17.58 -4.84 0.15
CA ALA A 27 -18.64 -4.15 -0.57
C ALA A 27 -19.49 -5.15 -1.35
N THR A 28 -20.81 -4.98 -1.32
CA THR A 28 -21.72 -5.88 -2.05
C THR A 28 -22.02 -5.38 -3.45
N ASN A 29 -21.90 -4.09 -3.71
CA ASN A 29 -22.00 -3.47 -5.03
C ASN A 29 -21.41 -2.06 -5.01
N PHE A 30 -21.14 -1.53 -6.21
CA PHE A 30 -20.56 -0.20 -6.41
C PHE A 30 -21.51 0.94 -5.98
N ASP A 31 -22.82 0.80 -6.21
CA ASP A 31 -23.81 1.82 -5.86
C ASP A 31 -23.90 2.08 -4.34
N GLY A 32 -23.67 1.05 -3.53
CA GLY A 32 -23.62 1.17 -2.08
C GLY A 32 -22.45 2.04 -1.60
N ILE A 33 -21.36 2.07 -2.33
CA ILE A 33 -20.19 2.92 -2.02
C ILE A 33 -20.48 4.38 -2.31
N LEU A 34 -21.14 4.66 -3.44
CA LEU A 34 -21.41 6.04 -3.90
C LEU A 34 -22.55 6.72 -3.16
N THR A 35 -23.56 5.98 -2.73
CA THR A 35 -24.82 6.59 -2.23
C THR A 35 -24.89 6.72 -0.72
N ASN A 36 -23.94 6.19 0.03
CA ASN A 36 -23.88 6.19 1.51
C ASN A 36 -25.21 5.74 2.19
N LYS A 37 -26.04 4.96 1.48
CA LYS A 37 -27.39 4.57 1.90
C LYS A 37 -27.45 3.24 2.63
N ARG A 38 -26.30 2.61 2.96
CA ARG A 38 -26.29 1.30 3.62
C ARG A 38 -25.72 1.37 5.03
N LYS A 39 -26.20 0.47 5.89
CA LYS A 39 -25.45 0.00 7.07
C LYS A 39 -24.16 -0.62 6.53
N GLU A 40 -23.12 0.19 6.51
CA GLU A 40 -21.81 -0.23 6.01
C GLU A 40 -21.21 -1.20 7.03
N GLU A 41 -20.64 -2.29 6.53
CA GLU A 41 -19.78 -3.12 7.36
C GLU A 41 -18.59 -2.27 7.88
N PRO A 42 -18.16 -2.48 9.12
CA PRO A 42 -17.03 -1.76 9.67
C PRO A 42 -15.77 -2.03 8.84
N PHE A 43 -14.88 -1.05 8.80
CA PHE A 43 -13.55 -1.28 8.23
C PHE A 43 -12.76 -2.26 9.09
N GLU A 44 -12.14 -3.22 8.44
CA GLU A 44 -11.12 -4.09 9.01
C GLU A 44 -9.75 -3.47 8.70
N ILE A 45 -8.84 -3.49 9.66
CA ILE A 45 -7.49 -2.98 9.48
C ILE A 45 -6.60 -4.13 9.03
N LEU A 46 -5.88 -3.94 7.91
CA LEU A 46 -4.81 -4.82 7.51
C LEU A 46 -3.62 -4.60 8.47
N PRO A 47 -3.22 -5.60 9.26
CA PRO A 47 -2.13 -5.42 10.20
C PRO A 47 -0.80 -5.11 9.49
N ASN A 48 -0.07 -4.14 10.01
CA ASN A 48 1.34 -3.98 9.66
C ASN A 48 2.15 -5.14 10.27
N THR A 49 3.33 -5.41 9.72
CA THR A 49 4.25 -6.42 10.26
C THR A 49 5.35 -5.78 11.08
N ASP A 50 6.21 -6.58 11.71
CA ASP A 50 7.40 -6.09 12.39
C ASP A 50 8.44 -5.49 11.42
N GLU A 51 8.36 -5.84 10.13
CA GLU A 51 9.29 -5.40 9.09
C GLU A 51 8.73 -4.25 8.26
N PHE A 52 7.40 -4.19 8.06
CA PHE A 52 6.74 -3.28 7.11
C PHE A 52 5.48 -2.64 7.67
N TRP A 53 5.24 -1.37 7.32
CA TRP A 53 3.91 -0.82 7.25
C TRP A 53 3.47 -0.69 5.79
N PHE A 54 2.14 -0.64 5.56
CA PHE A 54 1.55 -0.69 4.23
C PHE A 54 0.78 0.57 3.89
N ALA A 55 0.91 1.03 2.63
CA ALA A 55 0.17 2.15 2.07
C ALA A 55 -0.17 1.93 0.59
N ASP A 56 -0.81 2.90 -0.03
CA ASP A 56 -1.13 3.00 -1.46
C ASP A 56 -1.77 1.73 -2.03
N PRO A 57 -2.88 1.24 -1.46
CA PRO A 57 -3.49 -0.01 -1.87
C PRO A 57 -4.11 0.09 -3.26
N LEU A 58 -3.81 -0.87 -4.13
CA LEU A 58 -4.47 -1.09 -5.41
C LEU A 58 -5.00 -2.52 -5.49
N LEU A 59 -6.31 -2.69 -5.68
CA LEU A 59 -6.91 -3.98 -6.02
C LEU A 59 -6.84 -4.21 -7.52
N PHE A 60 -6.38 -5.38 -7.91
CA PHE A 60 -6.35 -5.83 -9.29
C PHE A 60 -6.99 -7.21 -9.41
N GLU A 61 -7.92 -7.37 -10.34
CA GLU A 61 -8.62 -8.63 -10.60
C GLU A 61 -8.33 -9.11 -12.03
N ASP A 62 -8.00 -10.39 -12.17
CA ASP A 62 -7.91 -11.05 -13.45
C ASP A 62 -8.25 -12.55 -13.31
N ASN A 63 -9.06 -13.08 -14.23
CA ASN A 63 -9.48 -14.48 -14.26
C ASN A 63 -10.03 -15.00 -12.91
N GLY A 64 -10.79 -14.17 -12.19
CA GLY A 64 -11.41 -14.51 -10.90
C GLY A 64 -10.43 -14.58 -9.73
N LYS A 65 -9.18 -14.18 -9.92
CA LYS A 65 -8.21 -13.97 -8.84
C LYS A 65 -8.07 -12.49 -8.55
N ILE A 66 -7.97 -12.16 -7.28
CA ILE A 66 -7.82 -10.77 -6.83
C ILE A 66 -6.49 -10.66 -6.08
N TRP A 67 -5.76 -9.59 -6.36
CA TRP A 67 -4.54 -9.22 -5.67
C TRP A 67 -4.67 -7.80 -5.10
N LEU A 68 -4.05 -7.58 -3.95
CA LEU A 68 -3.89 -6.26 -3.35
C LEU A 68 -2.41 -5.88 -3.44
N PHE A 69 -2.09 -4.99 -4.35
CA PHE A 69 -0.76 -4.38 -4.46
C PHE A 69 -0.64 -3.22 -3.47
N VAL A 70 0.53 -3.07 -2.88
CA VAL A 70 0.78 -2.09 -1.83
C VAL A 70 2.19 -1.50 -1.91
N GLU A 71 2.37 -0.28 -1.41
CA GLU A 71 3.65 0.13 -0.87
C GLU A 71 3.89 -0.62 0.44
N ALA A 72 5.04 -1.26 0.57
CA ALA A 72 5.53 -1.86 1.79
C ALA A 72 6.77 -1.07 2.27
N TYR A 73 6.58 -0.19 3.24
CA TYR A 73 7.68 0.60 3.76
C TYR A 73 8.48 -0.22 4.77
N ASN A 74 9.72 -0.48 4.42
CA ASN A 74 10.64 -1.28 5.19
C ASN A 74 11.27 -0.44 6.32
N TYR A 75 11.06 -0.85 7.57
CA TYR A 75 11.57 -0.14 8.75
C TYR A 75 13.10 -0.13 8.83
N ALA A 76 13.76 -1.18 8.33
CA ALA A 76 15.22 -1.30 8.40
C ALA A 76 15.92 -0.43 7.35
N THR A 77 15.37 -0.36 6.14
CA THR A 77 15.96 0.40 5.02
C THR A 77 15.41 1.82 4.89
N HIS A 78 14.32 2.13 5.58
CA HIS A 78 13.60 3.41 5.51
C HIS A 78 13.15 3.77 4.08
N LYS A 79 12.71 2.76 3.32
CA LYS A 79 12.25 2.89 1.94
C LYS A 79 10.96 2.12 1.69
N GLY A 80 10.14 2.62 0.76
CA GLY A 80 9.04 1.87 0.16
C GLY A 80 9.59 0.85 -0.84
N GLU A 81 9.07 -0.37 -0.73
CA GLU A 81 9.21 -1.48 -1.66
C GLU A 81 7.82 -1.85 -2.16
N LEU A 82 7.69 -2.53 -3.28
CA LEU A 82 6.38 -2.92 -3.78
C LEU A 82 6.07 -4.35 -3.38
N GLY A 83 4.93 -4.53 -2.75
CA GLY A 83 4.46 -5.81 -2.27
C GLY A 83 3.09 -6.17 -2.81
N VAL A 84 2.70 -7.42 -2.62
CA VAL A 84 1.39 -7.94 -3.01
C VAL A 84 0.87 -8.93 -1.98
N PHE A 85 -0.44 -8.87 -1.75
CA PHE A 85 -1.23 -9.88 -1.06
C PHE A 85 -2.11 -10.61 -2.06
N ASP A 86 -2.31 -11.91 -1.88
CA ASP A 86 -3.42 -12.63 -2.48
C ASP A 86 -4.69 -12.27 -1.72
N VAL A 87 -5.80 -12.00 -2.41
CA VAL A 87 -7.09 -11.79 -1.73
C VAL A 87 -7.90 -13.08 -1.83
N ILE A 88 -7.97 -13.81 -0.72
CA ILE A 88 -8.67 -15.08 -0.61
C ILE A 88 -9.87 -14.88 0.32
N ASP A 89 -11.06 -15.29 -0.12
CA ASP A 89 -12.30 -15.11 0.63
C ASP A 89 -12.50 -13.67 1.13
N LYS A 90 -12.15 -12.70 0.26
CA LYS A 90 -12.22 -11.25 0.51
C LYS A 90 -11.27 -10.76 1.61
N THR A 91 -10.23 -11.51 1.95
CA THR A 91 -9.24 -11.18 2.97
C THR A 91 -7.85 -11.20 2.36
N PRO A 92 -7.02 -10.14 2.53
CA PRO A 92 -5.63 -10.13 2.10
C PRO A 92 -4.79 -11.15 2.90
N GLN A 93 -4.04 -12.01 2.19
CA GLN A 93 -3.22 -13.07 2.75
C GLN A 93 -1.93 -13.24 1.94
N ASN A 94 -1.00 -14.04 2.41
CA ASN A 94 0.21 -14.45 1.68
C ASN A 94 1.02 -13.25 1.15
N PHE A 95 1.35 -12.29 2.03
CA PHE A 95 2.17 -11.14 1.67
C PHE A 95 3.54 -11.56 1.14
N ARG A 96 3.99 -10.85 0.08
CA ARG A 96 5.35 -10.98 -0.46
C ARG A 96 5.81 -9.69 -1.13
N ILE A 97 7.09 -9.38 -1.01
CA ILE A 97 7.74 -8.32 -1.80
C ILE A 97 7.91 -8.84 -3.23
N ILE A 98 7.60 -7.99 -4.20
CA ILE A 98 7.74 -8.30 -5.64
C ILE A 98 8.78 -7.44 -6.32
N ILE A 99 8.98 -6.19 -5.87
CA ILE A 99 10.01 -5.30 -6.39
C ILE A 99 10.65 -4.56 -5.21
N ALA A 100 11.98 -4.65 -5.11
CA ALA A 100 12.79 -3.86 -4.20
C ALA A 100 13.97 -3.27 -4.97
N THR A 101 14.18 -1.96 -4.84
CA THR A 101 15.26 -1.23 -5.52
C THR A 101 16.10 -0.42 -4.51
N PRO A 102 17.26 0.10 -4.91
CA PRO A 102 18.01 1.02 -4.06
C PRO A 102 17.25 2.31 -3.73
N THR A 103 16.28 2.72 -4.57
CA THR A 103 15.45 3.90 -4.39
C THR A 103 14.08 3.55 -3.81
N HIS A 104 13.45 4.53 -3.14
CA HIS A 104 12.09 4.42 -2.65
C HIS A 104 11.09 4.30 -3.81
N MET A 105 10.15 3.36 -3.69
CA MET A 105 9.00 3.19 -4.59
C MET A 105 7.70 3.17 -3.81
N SER A 106 6.66 3.76 -4.40
CA SER A 106 5.31 3.81 -3.87
C SER A 106 4.27 3.69 -4.99
N TYR A 107 3.00 3.67 -4.63
CA TYR A 107 1.86 3.74 -5.54
C TYR A 107 1.94 2.73 -6.70
N PRO A 108 1.80 1.42 -6.45
CA PRO A 108 1.96 0.35 -7.46
C PRO A 108 0.77 0.29 -8.42
N PHE A 109 0.71 1.16 -9.43
CA PHE A 109 -0.37 1.15 -10.42
C PHE A 109 -0.21 -0.02 -11.38
N VAL A 110 -1.12 -1.00 -11.30
CA VAL A 110 -1.11 -2.22 -12.12
C VAL A 110 -2.25 -2.20 -13.14
N TYR A 111 -1.95 -2.58 -14.37
CA TYR A 111 -2.95 -2.73 -15.42
C TYR A 111 -2.57 -3.86 -16.40
N LYS A 112 -3.56 -4.31 -17.18
CA LYS A 112 -3.38 -5.31 -18.25
C LYS A 112 -3.61 -4.65 -19.60
N TYR A 113 -2.69 -4.85 -20.52
CA TYR A 113 -2.78 -4.36 -21.89
C TYR A 113 -2.26 -5.41 -22.88
N ASN A 114 -3.03 -5.70 -23.95
CA ASN A 114 -2.70 -6.71 -24.95
C ASN A 114 -2.31 -8.09 -24.37
N GLY A 115 -2.92 -8.48 -23.26
CA GLY A 115 -2.67 -9.77 -22.60
C GLY A 115 -1.47 -9.79 -21.67
N GLU A 116 -0.69 -8.72 -21.60
CA GLU A 116 0.47 -8.56 -20.71
C GLU A 116 0.14 -7.67 -19.51
N TYR A 117 0.89 -7.84 -18.41
CA TYR A 117 0.72 -7.07 -17.18
C TYR A 117 1.82 -6.05 -17.04
N TYR A 118 1.44 -4.86 -16.66
CA TYR A 118 2.34 -3.72 -16.47
C TYR A 118 2.13 -3.13 -15.08
N MET A 119 3.19 -2.63 -14.50
CA MET A 119 3.16 -1.85 -13.27
C MET A 119 3.90 -0.53 -13.47
N ILE A 120 3.28 0.57 -13.05
CA ILE A 120 3.88 1.91 -13.05
C ILE A 120 3.92 2.37 -11.60
N PRO A 121 5.06 2.28 -10.91
CA PRO A 121 5.22 2.82 -9.58
C PRO A 121 5.57 4.31 -9.61
N GLU A 122 5.34 4.99 -8.50
CA GLU A 122 5.97 6.28 -8.25
C GLU A 122 7.43 6.07 -7.80
N THR A 123 8.38 6.71 -8.50
CA THR A 123 9.82 6.59 -8.25
C THR A 123 10.48 7.97 -8.11
N GLY A 124 9.83 8.91 -7.45
CA GLY A 124 10.25 10.31 -7.40
C GLY A 124 11.69 10.55 -6.95
N ALA A 125 12.25 9.66 -6.12
CA ALA A 125 13.66 9.74 -5.71
C ALA A 125 14.64 9.34 -6.82
N ALA A 126 14.22 8.49 -7.75
CA ALA A 126 15.05 8.08 -8.90
C ALA A 126 15.07 9.14 -10.00
N LYS A 127 14.10 10.06 -10.04
CA LYS A 127 13.87 11.03 -11.12
C LYS A 127 13.68 10.38 -12.49
N GLU A 128 13.22 9.14 -12.50
CA GLU A 128 12.95 8.30 -13.66
C GLU A 128 11.56 7.70 -13.53
N ILE A 129 10.91 7.44 -14.65
CA ILE A 129 9.63 6.73 -14.73
C ILE A 129 9.88 5.37 -15.36
#